data_40896cfa48de0299cd854884942be14b
#
_entry.id   40896cfa48de0299cd854884942be14b
#
_cell.length_a   1.000
_cell.length_b   1.000
_cell.length_c   1.000
_cell.angle_alpha   90.00
_cell.angle_beta   90.00
_cell.angle_gamma   90.00
#
_symmetry.space_group_name_H-M   'P 1'
#
loop_
_entity.id
_entity.type
_entity.pdbx_description
1 polymer ?
#
loop_
_entity_poly.entity_id
_entity_poly.type
_entity_poly.pdbx_seq_one_letter_code
_entity_poly.pdbx_strand_id
1 'polypeptide(L)'
;LLSNEDNYALKSLSVAGSKDLIEVSRGGTPTSPSYYIDGQLKAGYLFWHQDLVYTPSICKGSLLRMVEKCDVDGQTGWIDTAMVYDALSEEMKARIEGMEVRHRLRVTLDGVPFGLPASLREASQEEAPYTATTVPLLPDVVHPLVQVHPETGRKSLGISPLGLVDILGLPKAESDALLKERVAFTLQPRFMYIHEWQNNDMVAWDNRRTVHSVLGYPYGQKRIAHRATLAGEMHSGRYYEENANA
;
A
#
# COMPACT_ATOMS: atom_id res chain seq x y z
N LEU A 1 -12.91 14.08 -6.04
CA LEU A 1 -12.70 13.39 -4.77
C LEU A 1 -13.50 12.11 -4.78
N LEU A 2 -12.92 11.01 -4.29
CA LEU A 2 -13.69 9.81 -3.98
C LEU A 2 -14.41 10.07 -2.66
N SER A 3 -15.73 9.86 -2.66
CA SER A 3 -16.46 9.86 -1.41
C SER A 3 -16.03 8.65 -0.57
N ASN A 4 -16.05 8.79 0.76
CA ASN A 4 -15.73 7.67 1.65
C ASN A 4 -16.79 6.53 1.54
N GLU A 5 -17.93 6.81 0.90
CA GLU A 5 -18.97 5.82 0.63
C GLU A 5 -18.52 4.77 -0.41
N ASP A 6 -17.62 5.17 -1.32
CA ASP A 6 -17.08 4.31 -2.37
C ASP A 6 -15.81 3.56 -1.92
N ASN A 7 -15.24 3.89 -0.75
CA ASN A 7 -14.04 3.27 -0.23
C ASN A 7 -14.36 2.36 0.96
N TYR A 8 -14.60 1.09 0.68
CA TYR A 8 -15.01 0.08 1.66
C TYR A 8 -14.11 -0.04 2.90
N ALA A 9 -12.83 0.22 2.76
CA ALA A 9 -11.88 0.11 3.87
C ALA A 9 -11.88 1.32 4.80
N LEU A 10 -12.51 2.45 4.42
CA LEU A 10 -12.30 3.75 5.06
C LEU A 10 -13.60 4.45 5.51
N LYS A 11 -14.78 3.83 5.31
CA LYS A 11 -16.09 4.42 5.69
C LYS A 11 -16.18 4.91 7.13
N SER A 12 -15.49 4.25 8.05
CA SER A 12 -15.55 4.55 9.49
C SER A 12 -14.59 5.66 9.94
N LEU A 13 -13.80 6.22 9.03
CA LEU A 13 -12.72 7.16 9.35
C LEU A 13 -12.99 8.59 8.87
N SER A 14 -14.22 8.93 8.53
CA SER A 14 -14.56 10.27 8.04
C SER A 14 -14.29 11.34 9.10
N VAL A 15 -13.64 12.43 8.70
CA VAL A 15 -13.50 13.62 9.53
C VAL A 15 -14.89 14.22 9.78
N ALA A 16 -15.19 14.59 11.02
CA ALA A 16 -16.47 15.16 11.39
C ALA A 16 -16.83 16.35 10.47
N GLY A 17 -18.00 16.26 9.82
CA GLY A 17 -18.49 17.27 8.90
C GLY A 17 -17.96 17.19 7.45
N SER A 18 -17.12 16.19 7.12
CA SER A 18 -16.64 15.97 5.75
C SER A 18 -16.81 14.51 5.35
N LYS A 19 -17.45 14.29 4.21
CA LYS A 19 -17.53 12.97 3.56
C LYS A 19 -16.33 12.64 2.67
N ASP A 20 -15.49 13.62 2.37
CA ASP A 20 -14.36 13.52 1.43
C ASP A 20 -13.00 13.44 2.12
N LEU A 21 -12.96 13.71 3.44
CA LEU A 21 -11.75 13.60 4.24
C LEU A 21 -11.84 12.43 5.19
N ILE A 22 -10.79 11.65 5.25
CA ILE A 22 -10.61 10.60 6.24
C ILE A 22 -9.54 11.02 7.25
N GLU A 23 -9.75 10.70 8.51
CA GLU A 23 -8.76 10.81 9.55
C GLU A 23 -7.94 9.52 9.60
N VAL A 24 -6.70 9.61 9.14
CA VAL A 24 -5.71 8.55 9.26
C VAL A 24 -4.97 8.78 10.58
N SER A 25 -5.62 8.43 11.67
CA SER A 25 -5.08 8.78 12.99
C SER A 25 -5.20 7.67 14.00
N ARG A 26 -4.48 7.87 15.07
CA ARG A 26 -4.60 7.08 16.28
C ARG A 26 -4.45 7.94 17.53
N GLY A 27 -5.59 8.40 18.02
CA GLY A 27 -5.75 8.87 19.37
C GLY A 27 -6.83 8.01 20.02
N GLY A 28 -6.51 6.77 20.41
CA GLY A 28 -7.47 5.82 20.98
C GLY A 28 -7.05 4.37 20.76
N THR A 29 -7.94 3.41 20.99
CA THR A 29 -7.66 2.00 20.74
C THR A 29 -7.42 1.77 19.25
N PRO A 30 -6.27 1.19 18.85
CA PRO A 30 -5.96 0.89 17.47
C PRO A 30 -7.04 0.00 16.82
N THR A 31 -7.28 0.19 15.51
CA THR A 31 -8.19 -0.65 14.71
C THR A 31 -7.44 -1.68 13.86
N SER A 32 -6.14 -1.77 14.03
CA SER A 32 -5.24 -2.74 13.38
C SER A 32 -4.14 -3.16 14.34
N PRO A 33 -3.52 -4.31 14.13
CA PRO A 33 -2.40 -4.79 14.93
C PRO A 33 -1.27 -3.76 15.03
N SER A 34 -0.53 -3.81 16.14
CA SER A 34 0.77 -3.18 16.28
C SER A 34 1.87 -4.23 16.11
N TYR A 35 3.05 -3.78 15.72
CA TYR A 35 4.15 -4.69 15.38
C TYR A 35 5.43 -4.30 16.12
N TYR A 36 6.18 -5.30 16.56
CA TYR A 36 7.59 -5.10 16.91
C TYR A 36 8.41 -5.06 15.62
N ILE A 37 9.21 -4.01 15.47
CA ILE A 37 10.17 -3.83 14.38
C ILE A 37 11.48 -3.39 15.03
N ASP A 38 12.54 -4.17 14.83
CA ASP A 38 13.85 -3.96 15.46
C ASP A 38 13.75 -3.82 16.99
N GLY A 39 12.89 -4.63 17.62
CA GLY A 39 12.64 -4.66 19.06
C GLY A 39 11.78 -3.51 19.60
N GLN A 40 11.33 -2.57 18.76
CA GLN A 40 10.47 -1.48 19.15
C GLN A 40 9.01 -1.76 18.81
N LEU A 41 8.11 -1.60 19.78
CA LEU A 41 6.67 -1.71 19.56
C LEU A 41 6.14 -0.47 18.85
N LYS A 42 5.67 -0.66 17.62
CA LYS A 42 5.17 0.40 16.72
C LYS A 42 3.69 0.22 16.41
N ALA A 43 2.94 1.30 16.56
CA ALA A 43 1.58 1.43 16.07
C ALA A 43 1.56 2.04 14.66
N GLY A 44 0.46 1.84 13.94
CA GLY A 44 0.20 2.50 12.65
C GLY A 44 1.15 2.10 11.53
N TYR A 45 1.96 1.05 11.70
CA TYR A 45 2.78 0.53 10.61
C TYR A 45 1.88 0.00 9.49
N LEU A 46 2.09 0.54 8.28
CA LEU A 46 1.39 0.08 7.08
C LEU A 46 2.42 -0.19 6.00
N PHE A 47 2.54 -1.46 5.63
CA PHE A 47 3.56 -1.92 4.68
C PHE A 47 3.37 -1.30 3.29
N TRP A 48 4.41 -1.33 2.48
CA TRP A 48 4.43 -0.75 1.14
C TRP A 48 3.26 -1.21 0.27
N HIS A 49 2.47 -0.25 -0.20
CA HIS A 49 1.26 -0.51 -0.96
C HIS A 49 0.95 0.62 -1.94
N GLN A 50 0.16 0.28 -2.93
CA GLN A 50 -0.55 1.21 -3.81
C GLN A 50 -2.02 1.23 -3.38
N ASP A 51 -2.58 2.40 -3.22
CA ASP A 51 -3.99 2.53 -2.84
C ASP A 51 -4.92 1.99 -3.92
N LEU A 52 -6.00 1.34 -3.47
CA LEU A 52 -7.06 0.78 -4.31
C LEU A 52 -6.59 -0.21 -5.39
N VAL A 53 -5.38 -0.76 -5.28
CA VAL A 53 -4.90 -1.81 -6.19
C VAL A 53 -5.75 -3.09 -6.14
N TYR A 54 -6.54 -3.24 -5.09
CA TYR A 54 -7.54 -4.30 -4.91
C TYR A 54 -8.89 -3.99 -5.57
N THR A 55 -8.95 -2.97 -6.41
CA THR A 55 -10.09 -2.64 -7.28
C THR A 55 -9.63 -2.53 -8.73
N PRO A 56 -10.51 -2.75 -9.73
CA PRO A 56 -10.13 -2.61 -11.15
C PRO A 56 -9.69 -1.19 -11.54
N SER A 57 -10.08 -0.18 -10.76
CA SER A 57 -9.73 1.22 -10.99
C SER A 57 -8.83 1.75 -9.88
N ILE A 58 -7.60 2.07 -10.22
CA ILE A 58 -6.64 2.66 -9.28
C ILE A 58 -6.95 4.16 -9.15
N CYS A 59 -6.99 4.69 -7.92
CA CYS A 59 -7.20 6.12 -7.70
C CYS A 59 -6.04 6.95 -8.27
N LYS A 60 -6.35 8.18 -8.71
CA LYS A 60 -5.38 9.09 -9.32
C LYS A 60 -4.25 9.45 -8.37
N GLY A 61 -4.58 9.74 -7.13
CA GLY A 61 -3.61 10.15 -6.13
C GLY A 61 -4.26 10.46 -4.80
N SER A 62 -3.50 10.98 -3.88
CA SER A 62 -4.00 11.44 -2.59
C SER A 62 -3.23 12.67 -2.11
N LEU A 63 -3.89 13.43 -1.23
CA LEU A 63 -3.27 14.48 -0.45
C LEU A 63 -3.33 14.05 1.02
N LEU A 64 -2.22 14.17 1.72
CA LEU A 64 -2.12 13.88 3.15
C LEU A 64 -1.60 15.12 3.87
N ARG A 65 -2.37 15.62 4.84
CA ARG A 65 -1.96 16.71 5.73
C ARG A 65 -1.68 16.15 7.11
N MET A 66 -0.51 16.46 7.67
CA MET A 66 -0.21 16.16 9.07
C MET A 66 -0.87 17.21 9.96
N VAL A 67 -1.80 16.79 10.80
CA VAL A 67 -2.47 17.64 11.79
C VAL A 67 -1.65 17.67 13.09
N GLU A 68 -1.25 16.49 13.55
CA GLU A 68 -0.45 16.33 14.77
C GLU A 68 0.55 15.18 14.53
N LYS A 69 1.83 15.56 14.43
CA LYS A 69 2.90 14.56 14.30
C LYS A 69 3.23 13.95 15.66
N CYS A 70 3.74 12.74 15.68
CA CYS A 70 4.36 12.16 16.88
C CYS A 70 5.74 12.77 17.13
N ASP A 71 6.23 12.63 18.38
CA ASP A 71 7.52 13.23 18.77
C ASP A 71 8.70 12.57 18.06
N VAL A 72 8.64 11.26 17.87
CA VAL A 72 9.66 10.47 17.18
C VAL A 72 9.00 9.52 16.22
N ASP A 73 9.70 9.17 15.13
CA ASP A 73 9.21 8.29 14.06
C ASP A 73 7.96 8.83 13.34
N GLY A 74 7.12 7.94 12.83
CA GLY A 74 5.87 8.30 12.15
C GLY A 74 6.04 8.81 10.73
N GLN A 75 7.22 8.61 10.15
CA GLN A 75 7.52 8.96 8.76
C GLN A 75 6.59 8.22 7.81
N THR A 76 6.44 8.80 6.62
CA THR A 76 5.83 8.14 5.48
C THR A 76 6.86 8.04 4.37
N GLY A 77 6.99 6.86 3.79
CA GLY A 77 7.87 6.61 2.67
C GLY A 77 7.10 6.52 1.35
N TRP A 78 7.72 6.98 0.26
CA TRP A 78 7.26 6.81 -1.11
C TRP A 78 8.36 6.22 -1.98
N ILE A 79 7.97 5.38 -2.94
CA ILE A 79 8.82 4.86 -4.01
C ILE A 79 8.13 5.15 -5.33
N ASP A 80 8.83 5.84 -6.24
CA ASP A 80 8.40 6.01 -7.62
C ASP A 80 8.68 4.73 -8.42
N THR A 81 7.66 3.95 -8.69
CA THR A 81 7.79 2.67 -9.41
C THR A 81 8.13 2.84 -10.89
N ALA A 82 7.99 4.05 -11.46
CA ALA A 82 8.53 4.35 -12.77
C ALA A 82 10.06 4.46 -12.75
N MET A 83 10.65 5.08 -11.72
CA MET A 83 12.11 5.05 -11.52
C MET A 83 12.63 3.63 -11.31
N VAL A 84 11.88 2.80 -10.58
CA VAL A 84 12.21 1.38 -10.39
C VAL A 84 12.20 0.64 -11.73
N TYR A 85 11.16 0.83 -12.56
CA TYR A 85 11.07 0.22 -13.88
C TYR A 85 12.21 0.67 -14.80
N ASP A 86 12.52 1.97 -14.82
CA ASP A 86 13.60 2.53 -15.64
C ASP A 86 14.96 1.90 -15.29
N ALA A 87 15.19 1.56 -14.02
CA ALA A 87 16.41 0.95 -13.51
C ALA A 87 16.54 -0.57 -13.74
N LEU A 88 15.50 -1.23 -14.28
CA LEU A 88 15.57 -2.63 -14.66
C LEU A 88 16.46 -2.82 -15.90
N SER A 89 17.11 -3.99 -16.02
CA SER A 89 17.77 -4.37 -17.26
C SER A 89 16.77 -4.55 -18.41
N GLU A 90 17.21 -4.35 -19.64
CA GLU A 90 16.35 -4.55 -20.82
C GLU A 90 15.84 -6.00 -20.92
N GLU A 91 16.66 -6.97 -20.51
CA GLU A 91 16.25 -8.39 -20.40
C GLU A 91 15.08 -8.55 -19.41
N MET A 92 15.15 -7.90 -18.23
CA MET A 92 14.08 -8.00 -17.25
C MET A 92 12.82 -7.27 -17.72
N LYS A 93 12.96 -6.09 -18.36
CA LYS A 93 11.82 -5.37 -18.95
C LYS A 93 11.11 -6.24 -19.99
N ALA A 94 11.88 -6.88 -20.88
CA ALA A 94 11.33 -7.77 -21.89
C ALA A 94 10.67 -9.01 -21.26
N ARG A 95 11.25 -9.55 -20.19
CA ARG A 95 10.70 -10.72 -19.48
C ARG A 95 9.34 -10.46 -18.86
N ILE A 96 9.15 -9.27 -18.25
CA ILE A 96 7.92 -8.94 -17.52
C ILE A 96 6.84 -8.24 -18.36
N GLU A 97 7.16 -7.89 -19.60
CA GLU A 97 6.21 -7.23 -20.51
C GLU A 97 5.02 -8.15 -20.79
N GLY A 98 3.81 -7.61 -20.65
CA GLY A 98 2.56 -8.36 -20.86
C GLY A 98 2.19 -9.32 -19.72
N MET A 99 3.01 -9.47 -18.68
CA MET A 99 2.63 -10.25 -17.50
C MET A 99 1.55 -9.53 -16.69
N GLU A 100 0.72 -10.32 -16.03
CA GLU A 100 -0.35 -9.83 -15.16
C GLU A 100 -0.13 -10.33 -13.74
N VAL A 101 -0.36 -9.45 -12.78
CA VAL A 101 -0.18 -9.71 -11.35
C VAL A 101 -1.50 -9.60 -10.61
N ARG A 102 -1.77 -10.56 -9.75
CA ARG A 102 -2.98 -10.62 -8.92
C ARG A 102 -2.72 -9.97 -7.57
N HIS A 103 -3.67 -9.14 -7.16
CA HIS A 103 -3.68 -8.44 -5.88
C HIS A 103 -4.92 -8.76 -5.08
N ARG A 104 -4.77 -8.74 -3.76
CA ARG A 104 -5.83 -8.95 -2.77
C ARG A 104 -5.86 -7.82 -1.76
N LEU A 105 -7.06 -7.45 -1.30
CA LEU A 105 -7.18 -6.55 -0.15
C LEU A 105 -6.61 -7.23 1.10
N ARG A 106 -5.62 -6.60 1.72
CA ARG A 106 -5.09 -6.97 3.03
C ARG A 106 -5.11 -5.75 3.95
N VAL A 107 -5.55 -5.94 5.17
CA VAL A 107 -5.58 -4.91 6.23
C VAL A 107 -4.64 -5.25 7.38
N THR A 108 -4.06 -6.45 7.37
CA THR A 108 -3.02 -6.93 8.28
C THR A 108 -1.84 -7.43 7.45
N LEU A 109 -0.74 -7.73 8.12
CA LEU A 109 0.46 -8.27 7.46
C LEU A 109 0.44 -9.79 7.35
N ASP A 110 -0.60 -10.44 7.88
CA ASP A 110 -0.76 -11.88 7.74
C ASP A 110 -0.84 -12.29 6.26
N GLY A 111 -0.06 -13.31 5.91
CA GLY A 111 0.01 -13.80 4.54
C GLY A 111 0.65 -12.87 3.52
N VAL A 112 1.31 -11.76 3.93
CA VAL A 112 2.16 -10.97 3.04
C VAL A 112 3.39 -11.79 2.68
N PRO A 113 3.61 -12.11 1.37
CA PRO A 113 4.58 -13.15 1.03
C PRO A 113 6.03 -12.66 1.01
N PHE A 114 6.28 -11.37 0.73
CA PHE A 114 7.63 -10.87 0.45
C PHE A 114 7.89 -9.47 1.01
N GLY A 115 9.13 -9.22 1.42
CA GLY A 115 9.66 -7.89 1.70
C GLY A 115 9.39 -7.35 3.10
N LEU A 116 8.67 -8.07 3.96
CA LEU A 116 8.53 -7.67 5.36
C LEU A 116 9.89 -7.62 6.06
N PRO A 117 10.08 -6.68 7.02
CA PRO A 117 11.29 -6.68 7.85
C PRO A 117 11.50 -8.03 8.54
N ALA A 118 12.72 -8.54 8.55
CA ALA A 118 13.03 -9.84 9.16
C ALA A 118 12.78 -9.86 10.67
N SER A 119 12.86 -8.70 11.32
CA SER A 119 12.60 -8.52 12.75
C SER A 119 11.11 -8.33 13.10
N LEU A 120 10.24 -8.26 12.09
CA LEU A 120 8.82 -7.97 12.30
C LEU A 120 8.11 -9.12 13.03
N ARG A 121 7.43 -8.77 14.12
CA ARG A 121 6.54 -9.65 14.88
C ARG A 121 5.27 -8.89 15.24
N GLU A 122 4.11 -9.49 15.03
CA GLU A 122 2.86 -8.93 15.53
C GLU A 122 2.83 -8.97 17.07
N ALA A 123 2.38 -7.88 17.68
CA ALA A 123 2.14 -7.83 19.12
C ALA A 123 0.84 -8.57 19.45
N SER A 124 0.82 -9.28 20.57
CA SER A 124 -0.39 -9.91 21.07
C SER A 124 -1.43 -8.87 21.49
N GLN A 125 -2.69 -9.29 21.63
CA GLN A 125 -3.76 -8.44 22.16
C GLN A 125 -3.52 -7.99 23.60
N GLU A 126 -2.69 -8.69 24.36
CA GLU A 126 -2.31 -8.31 25.72
C GLU A 126 -1.22 -7.21 25.70
N GLU A 127 -0.26 -7.31 24.77
CA GLU A 127 0.83 -6.34 24.60
C GLU A 127 0.35 -5.02 24.00
N ALA A 128 -0.54 -5.08 23.01
CA ALA A 128 -1.04 -3.93 22.28
C ALA A 128 -2.51 -4.15 21.84
N PRO A 129 -3.48 -3.95 22.72
CA PRO A 129 -4.89 -4.11 22.41
C PRO A 129 -5.33 -3.32 21.17
N TYR A 130 -6.11 -3.95 20.30
CA TYR A 130 -6.77 -3.28 19.18
C TYR A 130 -8.17 -3.85 18.94
N THR A 131 -9.02 -3.04 18.30
CA THR A 131 -10.34 -3.48 17.84
C THR A 131 -10.28 -3.74 16.35
N ALA A 132 -10.35 -5.00 15.94
CA ALA A 132 -10.28 -5.37 14.54
C ALA A 132 -11.40 -4.71 13.72
N THR A 133 -11.03 -4.10 12.60
CA THR A 133 -12.02 -3.60 11.63
C THR A 133 -12.49 -4.79 10.79
N THR A 134 -13.80 -4.98 10.72
CA THR A 134 -14.38 -5.94 9.78
C THR A 134 -14.20 -5.43 8.36
N VAL A 135 -13.52 -6.21 7.54
CA VAL A 135 -13.26 -5.89 6.14
C VAL A 135 -14.11 -6.82 5.27
N PRO A 136 -14.83 -6.30 4.27
CA PRO A 136 -15.58 -7.15 3.36
C PRO A 136 -14.61 -8.07 2.59
N LEU A 137 -15.05 -9.30 2.37
CA LEU A 137 -14.36 -10.21 1.46
C LEU A 137 -14.57 -9.70 0.03
N LEU A 138 -13.52 -9.18 -0.58
CA LEU A 138 -13.53 -8.72 -1.97
C LEU A 138 -12.87 -9.76 -2.86
N PRO A 139 -13.31 -9.90 -4.12
CA PRO A 139 -12.60 -10.70 -5.12
C PRO A 139 -11.18 -10.15 -5.31
N ASP A 140 -10.24 -11.03 -5.62
CA ASP A 140 -8.91 -10.60 -6.07
C ASP A 140 -9.01 -9.80 -7.37
N VAL A 141 -8.04 -8.94 -7.62
CA VAL A 141 -7.97 -8.10 -8.81
C VAL A 141 -6.65 -8.34 -9.55
N VAL A 142 -6.73 -8.35 -10.84
CA VAL A 142 -5.58 -8.53 -11.73
C VAL A 142 -5.26 -7.20 -12.40
N HIS A 143 -3.98 -6.81 -12.35
CA HIS A 143 -3.44 -5.66 -13.06
C HIS A 143 -2.24 -6.06 -13.93
N PRO A 144 -1.92 -5.28 -14.99
CA PRO A 144 -0.64 -5.44 -15.68
C PRO A 144 0.54 -5.28 -14.72
N LEU A 145 1.56 -6.15 -14.82
CA LEU A 145 2.80 -6.02 -14.05
C LEU A 145 3.64 -4.81 -14.53
N VAL A 146 3.50 -4.45 -15.82
CA VAL A 146 4.02 -3.19 -16.38
C VAL A 146 2.83 -2.29 -16.67
N GLN A 147 2.70 -1.22 -15.91
CA GLN A 147 1.62 -0.24 -16.08
C GLN A 147 2.10 0.94 -16.92
N VAL A 148 1.20 1.50 -17.74
CA VAL A 148 1.47 2.71 -18.52
C VAL A 148 0.68 3.87 -17.94
N HIS A 149 1.37 4.90 -17.53
CA HIS A 149 0.74 6.08 -16.96
C HIS A 149 -0.11 6.81 -18.02
N PRO A 150 -1.41 7.04 -17.78
CA PRO A 150 -2.33 7.51 -18.83
C PRO A 150 -2.04 8.92 -19.36
N GLU A 151 -1.44 9.79 -18.55
CA GLU A 151 -1.16 11.18 -18.94
C GLU A 151 0.27 11.35 -19.50
N THR A 152 1.23 10.54 -19.08
CA THR A 152 2.64 10.72 -19.44
C THR A 152 3.19 9.64 -20.37
N GLY A 153 2.50 8.53 -20.52
CA GLY A 153 2.96 7.36 -21.26
C GLY A 153 4.14 6.61 -20.62
N ARG A 154 4.65 7.08 -19.45
CA ARG A 154 5.76 6.40 -18.78
C ARG A 154 5.32 5.04 -18.24
N LYS A 155 6.18 4.04 -18.41
CA LYS A 155 5.99 2.73 -17.83
C LYS A 155 6.40 2.75 -16.35
N SER A 156 5.70 1.98 -15.54
CA SER A 156 5.98 1.78 -14.11
C SER A 156 5.76 0.32 -13.73
N LEU A 157 6.41 -0.12 -12.64
CA LEU A 157 6.26 -1.47 -12.14
C LEU A 157 5.01 -1.58 -11.26
N GLY A 158 4.03 -2.37 -11.71
CA GLY A 158 2.73 -2.56 -11.04
C GLY A 158 2.80 -3.53 -9.85
N ILE A 159 3.72 -3.28 -8.90
CA ILE A 159 3.91 -4.09 -7.69
C ILE A 159 3.43 -3.31 -6.47
N SER A 160 2.48 -3.89 -5.74
CA SER A 160 2.00 -3.42 -4.44
C SER A 160 2.28 -4.50 -3.38
N PRO A 161 3.42 -4.46 -2.70
CA PRO A 161 3.90 -5.57 -1.86
C PRO A 161 2.88 -6.09 -0.85
N LEU A 162 2.12 -5.21 -0.19
CA LEU A 162 1.09 -5.59 0.78
C LEU A 162 0.03 -6.52 0.17
N GLY A 163 -0.39 -6.25 -1.07
CA GLY A 163 -1.53 -6.95 -1.70
C GLY A 163 -1.14 -8.11 -2.62
N LEU A 164 0.14 -8.37 -2.85
CA LEU A 164 0.59 -9.37 -3.82
C LEU A 164 0.06 -10.78 -3.52
N VAL A 165 -0.33 -11.48 -4.59
CA VAL A 165 -0.72 -12.90 -4.55
C VAL A 165 0.20 -13.73 -5.45
N ASP A 166 0.10 -13.55 -6.77
CA ASP A 166 0.90 -14.27 -7.77
C ASP A 166 0.93 -13.55 -9.13
N ILE A 167 1.75 -14.07 -10.05
CA ILE A 167 1.74 -13.71 -11.47
C ILE A 167 0.96 -14.77 -12.22
N LEU A 168 -0.05 -14.34 -12.98
CA LEU A 168 -0.90 -15.27 -13.73
C LEU A 168 -0.13 -15.99 -14.82
N GLY A 169 -0.48 -17.26 -15.02
CA GLY A 169 0.10 -18.10 -16.06
C GLY A 169 1.48 -18.67 -15.73
N LEU A 170 2.10 -18.30 -14.59
CA LEU A 170 3.34 -18.91 -14.13
C LEU A 170 3.08 -20.00 -13.08
N PRO A 171 3.88 -21.08 -13.07
CA PRO A 171 3.93 -21.99 -11.94
C PRO A 171 4.23 -21.22 -10.64
N LYS A 172 3.60 -21.63 -9.51
CA LYS A 172 3.72 -20.89 -8.23
C LYS A 172 5.16 -20.61 -7.83
N ALA A 173 6.05 -21.58 -7.94
CA ALA A 173 7.45 -21.42 -7.55
C ALA A 173 8.17 -20.36 -8.41
N GLU A 174 7.87 -20.27 -9.70
CA GLU A 174 8.44 -19.30 -10.62
C GLU A 174 7.87 -17.90 -10.37
N SER A 175 6.54 -17.80 -10.17
CA SER A 175 5.87 -16.58 -9.77
C SER A 175 6.44 -16.04 -8.46
N ASP A 176 6.56 -16.87 -7.42
CA ASP A 176 7.10 -16.47 -6.12
C ASP A 176 8.55 -16.00 -6.23
N ALA A 177 9.39 -16.69 -7.00
CA ALA A 177 10.78 -16.30 -7.21
C ALA A 177 10.89 -14.93 -7.89
N LEU A 178 10.11 -14.70 -8.95
CA LEU A 178 10.11 -13.43 -9.68
C LEU A 178 9.56 -12.28 -8.82
N LEU A 179 8.44 -12.49 -8.13
CA LEU A 179 7.87 -11.49 -7.23
C LEU A 179 8.81 -11.14 -6.07
N LYS A 180 9.43 -12.15 -5.44
CA LYS A 180 10.41 -11.94 -4.37
C LYS A 180 11.57 -11.08 -4.84
N GLU A 181 12.12 -11.37 -6.02
CA GLU A 181 13.20 -10.60 -6.62
C GLU A 181 12.76 -9.16 -6.92
N ARG A 182 11.56 -8.98 -7.52
CA ARG A 182 11.06 -7.64 -7.88
C ARG A 182 10.74 -6.80 -6.65
N VAL A 183 10.13 -7.40 -5.61
CA VAL A 183 9.89 -6.70 -4.34
C VAL A 183 11.22 -6.28 -3.70
N ALA A 184 12.20 -7.18 -3.60
CA ALA A 184 13.50 -6.85 -3.04
C ALA A 184 14.23 -5.75 -3.83
N PHE A 185 14.09 -5.73 -5.15
CA PHE A 185 14.64 -4.67 -6.00
C PHE A 185 13.92 -3.34 -5.78
N THR A 186 12.59 -3.35 -5.70
CA THR A 186 11.77 -2.16 -5.49
C THR A 186 12.05 -1.51 -4.13
N LEU A 187 12.23 -2.32 -3.09
CA LEU A 187 12.44 -1.84 -1.72
C LEU A 187 13.90 -1.46 -1.41
N GLN A 188 14.74 -1.22 -2.42
CA GLN A 188 16.09 -0.71 -2.19
C GLN A 188 16.05 0.75 -1.71
N PRO A 189 16.87 1.13 -0.72
CA PRO A 189 16.88 2.50 -0.16
C PRO A 189 17.06 3.61 -1.21
N ARG A 190 17.79 3.34 -2.30
CA ARG A 190 18.02 4.31 -3.38
C ARG A 190 16.76 4.79 -4.11
N PHE A 191 15.65 4.06 -3.97
CA PHE A 191 14.37 4.43 -4.57
C PHE A 191 13.40 5.07 -3.57
N MET A 192 13.76 5.10 -2.28
CA MET A 192 12.90 5.58 -1.21
C MET A 192 13.06 7.07 -0.97
N TYR A 193 11.96 7.78 -0.95
CA TYR A 193 11.84 9.09 -0.32
C TYR A 193 11.13 8.91 1.01
N ILE A 194 11.78 9.29 2.11
CA ILE A 194 11.22 9.23 3.47
C ILE A 194 10.96 10.64 3.94
N HIS A 195 9.70 10.96 4.23
CA HIS A 195 9.28 12.28 4.69
C HIS A 195 9.23 12.35 6.21
N GLU A 196 9.98 13.31 6.76
CA GLU A 196 9.95 13.70 8.17
C GLU A 196 8.88 14.77 8.38
N TRP A 197 7.76 14.36 8.97
CA TRP A 197 6.60 15.23 9.12
C TRP A 197 6.83 16.40 10.08
N GLN A 198 6.36 17.59 9.68
CA GLN A 198 6.06 18.69 10.58
C GLN A 198 4.55 18.89 10.63
N ASN A 199 4.05 19.52 11.73
CA ASN A 199 2.63 19.87 11.80
C ASN A 199 2.29 20.84 10.67
N ASN A 200 1.18 20.57 9.99
CA ASN A 200 0.67 21.25 8.81
C ASN A 200 1.41 20.97 7.49
N ASP A 201 2.42 20.11 7.46
CA ASP A 201 2.92 19.62 6.19
C ASP A 201 1.79 18.99 5.38
N MET A 202 1.84 19.20 4.06
CA MET A 202 0.94 18.58 3.10
C MET A 202 1.74 17.96 1.97
N VAL A 203 1.54 16.67 1.74
CA VAL A 203 2.15 15.92 0.65
C VAL A 203 1.06 15.41 -0.29
N ALA A 204 1.26 15.61 -1.57
CA ALA A 204 0.46 15.03 -2.64
C ALA A 204 1.29 14.02 -3.43
N TRP A 205 0.70 12.91 -3.83
CA TRP A 205 1.38 11.92 -4.68
C TRP A 205 0.47 11.37 -5.76
N ASP A 206 1.09 10.99 -6.86
CA ASP A 206 0.43 10.26 -7.95
C ASP A 206 0.44 8.78 -7.63
N ASN A 207 -0.71 8.25 -7.25
CA ASN A 207 -0.85 6.87 -6.82
C ASN A 207 -0.69 5.85 -7.97
N ARG A 208 -0.83 6.30 -9.22
CA ARG A 208 -0.73 5.42 -10.41
C ARG A 208 0.70 4.95 -10.69
N ARG A 209 1.69 5.59 -10.06
CA ARG A 209 3.10 5.28 -10.23
C ARG A 209 3.89 5.25 -8.93
N THR A 210 3.24 5.25 -7.77
CA THR A 210 3.93 5.20 -6.49
C THR A 210 3.38 4.12 -5.58
N VAL A 211 4.25 3.50 -4.82
CA VAL A 211 3.88 2.78 -3.60
C VAL A 211 4.34 3.57 -2.40
N HIS A 212 3.61 3.47 -1.30
CA HIS A 212 3.93 4.20 -0.08
C HIS A 212 3.76 3.32 1.16
N SER A 213 4.34 3.76 2.26
CA SER A 213 4.33 3.04 3.54
C SER A 213 4.33 4.02 4.70
N VAL A 214 3.58 3.74 5.75
CA VAL A 214 3.74 4.39 7.05
C VAL A 214 4.70 3.55 7.86
N LEU A 215 5.84 4.13 8.28
CA LEU A 215 6.92 3.38 8.92
C LEU A 215 6.64 3.06 10.41
N GLY A 216 5.44 3.43 10.87
CA GLY A 216 5.03 3.24 12.25
C GLY A 216 5.59 4.31 13.19
N TYR A 217 5.06 4.36 14.39
CA TYR A 217 5.48 5.25 15.46
C TYR A 217 5.34 4.53 16.81
N PRO A 218 6.03 4.96 17.87
CA PRO A 218 5.99 4.27 19.16
C PRO A 218 4.57 4.08 19.65
N TYR A 219 4.25 2.88 20.10
CA TYR A 219 2.94 2.57 20.65
C TYR A 219 2.60 3.51 21.82
N GLY A 220 1.37 4.01 21.85
CA GLY A 220 0.91 4.98 22.85
C GLY A 220 1.11 6.46 22.48
N GLN A 221 1.88 6.75 21.44
CA GLN A 221 1.95 8.12 20.91
C GLN A 221 0.75 8.42 20.00
N LYS A 222 0.45 9.70 19.85
CA LYS A 222 -0.60 10.21 18.98
C LYS A 222 -0.01 10.70 17.67
N ARG A 223 -0.67 10.36 16.59
CA ARG A 223 -0.37 10.86 15.23
C ARG A 223 -1.68 11.03 14.49
N ILE A 224 -1.97 12.25 14.04
CA ILE A 224 -3.22 12.58 13.32
C ILE A 224 -2.86 13.13 11.95
N ALA A 225 -3.40 12.50 10.92
CA ALA A 225 -3.30 13.02 9.56
C ALA A 225 -4.69 12.98 8.89
N HIS A 226 -4.98 13.99 8.09
CA HIS A 226 -6.16 14.04 7.25
C HIS A 226 -5.79 13.71 5.81
N ARG A 227 -6.60 12.88 5.17
CA ARG A 227 -6.37 12.44 3.81
C ARG A 227 -7.57 12.71 2.92
N ALA A 228 -7.31 13.22 1.72
CA ALA A 228 -8.24 13.26 0.60
C ALA A 228 -7.73 12.35 -0.52
N THR A 229 -8.60 11.48 -1.02
CA THR A 229 -8.28 10.60 -2.15
C THR A 229 -8.89 11.16 -3.43
N LEU A 230 -8.08 11.26 -4.48
CA LEU A 230 -8.52 11.77 -5.78
C LEU A 230 -9.04 10.61 -6.63
N ALA A 231 -10.25 10.73 -7.15
CA ALA A 231 -10.82 9.76 -8.08
C ALA A 231 -9.88 9.52 -9.27
N GLY A 232 -9.79 8.27 -9.72
CA GLY A 232 -8.99 7.87 -10.87
C GLY A 232 -9.89 7.45 -12.03
N GLU A 233 -9.36 7.62 -13.24
CA GLU A 233 -9.97 7.11 -14.46
C GLU A 233 -9.17 5.93 -15.05
N MET A 234 -8.13 5.49 -14.34
CA MET A 234 -7.28 4.40 -14.80
C MET A 234 -7.93 3.04 -14.49
N HIS A 235 -8.69 2.56 -15.44
CA HIS A 235 -9.25 1.21 -15.45
C HIS A 235 -8.23 0.23 -16.04
N SER A 236 -7.19 -0.11 -15.28
CA SER A 236 -6.14 -1.03 -15.74
C SER A 236 -6.37 -2.46 -15.31
N GLY A 237 -7.25 -2.68 -14.37
CA GLY A 237 -7.48 -3.99 -13.76
C GLY A 237 -8.83 -4.62 -14.14
N ARG A 238 -8.96 -5.88 -13.75
CA ARG A 238 -10.21 -6.64 -13.79
C ARG A 238 -10.31 -7.53 -12.54
N TYR A 239 -11.53 -7.90 -12.17
CA TYR A 239 -11.70 -8.91 -11.13
C TYR A 239 -11.14 -10.25 -11.62
N TYR A 240 -10.50 -10.96 -10.70
CA TYR A 240 -10.02 -12.30 -10.96
C TYR A 240 -11.22 -13.27 -10.93
N GLU A 241 -11.45 -13.96 -12.04
CA GLU A 241 -12.41 -15.05 -12.12
C GLU A 241 -11.62 -16.35 -12.04
N GLU A 242 -11.87 -17.15 -11.01
CA GLU A 242 -11.33 -18.49 -10.93
C GLU A 242 -11.96 -19.29 -12.09
N ASN A 243 -11.16 -19.71 -13.07
CA ASN A 243 -11.68 -20.52 -14.17
C ASN A 243 -12.35 -21.77 -13.58
N ALA A 244 -13.66 -21.88 -13.78
CA ALA A 244 -14.44 -23.02 -13.34
C ALA A 244 -14.08 -24.36 -14.06
N ASN A 245 -12.98 -24.37 -14.82
CA ASN A 245 -12.48 -25.49 -15.64
C ASN A 245 -10.97 -25.70 -15.46
N ALA A 246 -10.51 -25.97 -14.24
CA ALA A 246 -9.17 -26.49 -13.98
C ALA A 246 -9.26 -27.82 -13.22
#